data_972fbfdffc225b9e7d4856ae5262568c
#
_entry.id   972fbfdffc225b9e7d4856ae5262568c
#
_cell.length_a   1.000
_cell.length_b   1.000
_cell.length_c   1.000
_cell.angle_alpha   90.00
_cell.angle_beta   90.00
_cell.angle_gamma   90.00
#
_symmetry.space_group_name_H-M   'P 1'
#
loop_
_entity.id
_entity.type
_entity.pdbx_description
1 polymer ?
#
loop_
_entity_poly.entity_id
_entity_poly.type
_entity_poly.pdbx_seq_one_letter_code
_entity_poly.pdbx_strand_id
1 'polypeptide(L)'
;MNVISIIGVSRGNEYSPNHVDNDAAIFNKVVEELGQLGCEVEVYAEKDFVEQGVKGDIIFDMARDKATIARLKSLEDGGALVINSAYGIDNCVRRPMTELLIKRGVPHPQSFIISTADEYSEN
;
A
#
# COMPACT_ATOMS: atom_id res chain seq x y z
N MET A 1 25.45 -2.14 -19.65
CA MET A 1 24.93 -2.04 -18.27
C MET A 1 23.44 -2.29 -18.29
N ASN A 2 22.97 -3.15 -17.39
CA ASN A 2 21.54 -3.40 -17.26
C ASN A 2 20.88 -2.29 -16.46
N VAL A 3 19.84 -1.71 -17.02
CA VAL A 3 19.02 -0.73 -16.32
C VAL A 3 18.02 -1.46 -15.42
N ILE A 4 17.89 -1.01 -14.19
CA ILE A 4 16.89 -1.56 -13.26
C ILE A 4 15.54 -0.92 -13.58
N SER A 5 14.56 -1.75 -13.90
CA SER A 5 13.19 -1.31 -14.17
C SER A 5 12.33 -1.50 -12.93
N ILE A 6 11.67 -0.43 -12.51
CA ILE A 6 10.84 -0.41 -11.30
C ILE A 6 9.43 0.04 -11.69
N ILE A 7 8.43 -0.61 -11.11
CA ILE A 7 7.04 -0.19 -11.25
C ILE A 7 6.66 0.61 -10.02
N GLY A 8 6.13 1.81 -10.24
CA GLY A 8 5.58 2.64 -9.19
C GLY A 8 4.05 2.61 -9.20
N VAL A 9 3.44 2.38 -8.04
CA VAL A 9 1.98 2.39 -7.91
C VAL A 9 1.58 3.50 -6.95
N SER A 10 0.92 4.53 -7.46
CA SER A 10 0.49 5.68 -6.68
C SER A 10 -0.84 5.41 -5.97
N ARG A 11 -1.03 6.02 -4.79
CA ARG A 11 -2.24 5.87 -3.98
C ARG A 11 -3.46 6.48 -4.66
N GLY A 12 -4.60 5.77 -4.59
CA GLY A 12 -5.87 6.29 -5.05
C GLY A 12 -6.39 7.45 -4.18
N ASN A 13 -7.06 8.43 -4.81
CA ASN A 13 -7.49 9.67 -4.15
C ASN A 13 -8.56 9.45 -3.07
N GLU A 14 -9.32 8.38 -3.16
CA GLU A 14 -10.40 8.07 -2.22
C GLU A 14 -9.92 7.66 -0.82
N TYR A 15 -8.66 7.31 -0.66
CA TYR A 15 -8.13 6.78 0.61
C TYR A 15 -7.50 7.84 1.52
N SER A 16 -7.12 8.97 0.97
CA SER A 16 -6.54 10.07 1.72
C SER A 16 -6.88 11.41 1.06
N PRO A 17 -8.17 11.74 0.96
CA PRO A 17 -8.59 12.91 0.17
C PRO A 17 -8.00 14.23 0.68
N ASN A 18 -7.73 14.33 1.98
CA ASN A 18 -7.14 15.54 2.59
C ASN A 18 -5.60 15.58 2.45
N HIS A 19 -4.98 14.53 1.96
CA HIS A 19 -3.51 14.39 1.85
C HIS A 19 -3.04 14.04 0.45
N VAL A 20 -3.90 14.19 -0.56
CA VAL A 20 -3.58 13.85 -1.96
C VAL A 20 -2.30 14.53 -2.43
N ASP A 21 -2.14 15.82 -2.16
CA ASP A 21 -0.96 16.58 -2.59
C ASP A 21 0.30 16.10 -1.88
N ASN A 22 0.22 15.81 -0.59
CA ASN A 22 1.35 15.29 0.19
C ASN A 22 1.75 13.89 -0.26
N ASP A 23 0.78 13.01 -0.48
CA ASP A 23 1.03 11.65 -0.97
C ASP A 23 1.67 11.69 -2.36
N ALA A 24 1.17 12.54 -3.25
CA ALA A 24 1.74 12.72 -4.58
C ALA A 24 3.16 13.28 -4.53
N ALA A 25 3.42 14.25 -3.65
CA ALA A 25 4.74 14.84 -3.49
C ALA A 25 5.78 13.80 -3.02
N ILE A 26 5.41 12.97 -2.05
CA ILE A 26 6.27 11.88 -1.55
C ILE A 26 6.57 10.89 -2.67
N PHE A 27 5.52 10.42 -3.34
CA PHE A 27 5.65 9.45 -4.41
C PHE A 27 6.52 9.97 -5.55
N ASN A 28 6.24 11.19 -6.01
CA ASN A 28 6.98 11.80 -7.11
C ASN A 28 8.45 12.04 -6.75
N LYS A 29 8.75 12.39 -5.50
CA LYS A 29 10.12 12.55 -5.05
C LYS A 29 10.90 11.24 -5.09
N VAL A 30 10.27 10.14 -4.68
CA VAL A 30 10.89 8.81 -4.77
C VAL A 30 11.17 8.44 -6.24
N VAL A 31 10.20 8.67 -7.11
CA VAL A 31 10.37 8.40 -8.56
C VAL A 31 11.54 9.21 -9.12
N GLU A 32 11.61 10.50 -8.78
CA GLU A 32 12.71 11.39 -9.20
C GLU A 32 14.08 10.85 -8.74
N GLU A 33 14.19 10.49 -7.46
CA GLU A 33 15.44 9.97 -6.90
C GLU A 33 15.85 8.65 -7.53
N LEU A 34 14.90 7.76 -7.78
CA LEU A 34 15.17 6.50 -8.48
C LEU A 34 15.67 6.75 -9.90
N GLY A 35 15.09 7.72 -10.60
CA GLY A 35 15.54 8.12 -11.94
C GLY A 35 16.97 8.66 -11.92
N GLN A 36 17.31 9.46 -10.91
CA GLN A 36 18.68 9.99 -10.74
C GLN A 36 19.70 8.88 -10.47
N LEU A 37 19.26 7.77 -9.85
CA LEU A 37 20.10 6.60 -9.62
C LEU A 37 20.23 5.70 -10.86
N GLY A 38 19.61 6.08 -11.98
CA GLY A 38 19.68 5.33 -13.22
C GLY A 38 18.60 4.26 -13.41
N CYS A 39 17.57 4.26 -12.56
CA CYS A 39 16.46 3.34 -12.71
C CYS A 39 15.43 3.87 -13.71
N GLU A 40 14.79 2.97 -14.45
CA GLU A 40 13.59 3.30 -15.22
C GLU A 40 12.36 3.01 -14.35
N VAL A 41 11.49 4.00 -14.19
CA VAL A 41 10.28 3.85 -13.37
C VAL A 41 9.04 4.07 -14.23
N GLU A 42 8.18 3.05 -14.31
CA GLU A 42 6.86 3.17 -14.92
C GLU A 42 5.84 3.35 -13.82
N VAL A 43 5.04 4.41 -13.90
CA VAL A 43 4.09 4.79 -12.86
C VAL A 43 2.66 4.47 -13.28
N TYR A 44 1.93 3.83 -12.38
CA TYR A 44 0.51 3.50 -12.55
C TYR A 44 -0.29 3.97 -11.34
N ALA A 45 -1.49 4.49 -11.57
CA ALA A 45 -2.48 4.63 -10.51
C ALA A 45 -2.95 3.23 -10.08
N GLU A 46 -3.44 3.07 -8.84
CA GLU A 46 -3.88 1.78 -8.33
C GLU A 46 -4.87 1.08 -9.27
N LYS A 47 -5.86 1.83 -9.76
CA LYS A 47 -6.88 1.30 -10.66
C LYS A 47 -6.27 0.75 -11.95
N ASP A 48 -5.40 1.53 -12.57
CA ASP A 48 -4.76 1.14 -13.83
C ASP A 48 -3.84 -0.05 -13.65
N PHE A 49 -3.12 -0.10 -12.55
CA PHE A 49 -2.24 -1.21 -12.21
C PHE A 49 -3.01 -2.54 -12.19
N VAL A 50 -4.18 -2.55 -11.57
CA VAL A 50 -5.02 -3.76 -11.48
C VAL A 50 -5.67 -4.07 -12.83
N GLU A 51 -6.29 -3.07 -13.49
CA GLU A 51 -7.01 -3.27 -14.74
C GLU A 51 -6.10 -3.74 -15.89
N GLN A 52 -4.88 -3.25 -15.94
CA GLN A 52 -3.93 -3.61 -16.98
C GLN A 52 -3.14 -4.89 -16.68
N GLY A 53 -3.32 -5.46 -15.49
CA GLY A 53 -2.62 -6.67 -15.10
C GLY A 53 -1.10 -6.54 -15.09
N VAL A 54 -0.61 -5.39 -14.66
CA VAL A 54 0.83 -5.06 -14.68
C VAL A 54 1.64 -6.05 -13.85
N LYS A 55 2.80 -6.44 -14.35
CA LYS A 55 3.76 -7.34 -13.70
C LYS A 55 5.14 -6.68 -13.68
N GLY A 56 5.92 -7.02 -12.67
CA GLY A 56 7.30 -6.57 -12.58
C GLY A 56 8.03 -7.28 -11.43
N ASP A 57 9.34 -7.19 -11.46
CA ASP A 57 10.19 -7.84 -10.44
C ASP A 57 10.43 -6.95 -9.23
N ILE A 58 10.38 -5.62 -9.42
CA ILE A 58 10.57 -4.64 -8.36
C ILE A 58 9.43 -3.63 -8.45
N ILE A 59 8.69 -3.51 -7.36
CA ILE A 59 7.52 -2.63 -7.29
C ILE A 59 7.62 -1.76 -6.05
N PHE A 60 7.57 -0.44 -6.24
CA PHE A 60 7.42 0.56 -5.18
C PHE A 60 5.96 1.00 -5.18
N ASP A 61 5.30 0.94 -4.03
CA ASP A 61 3.88 1.28 -3.97
C ASP A 61 3.50 2.09 -2.74
N MET A 62 2.45 2.87 -2.89
CA MET A 62 1.75 3.55 -1.82
C MET A 62 0.28 3.10 -1.77
N ALA A 63 0.02 1.86 -2.15
CA ALA A 63 -1.31 1.30 -2.32
C ALA A 63 -2.12 1.22 -1.02
N ARG A 64 -3.43 1.36 -1.14
CA ARG A 64 -4.39 1.18 -0.05
C ARG A 64 -5.62 0.38 -0.47
N ASP A 65 -5.92 0.35 -1.77
CA ASP A 65 -7.08 -0.36 -2.28
C ASP A 65 -6.92 -1.87 -2.13
N LYS A 66 -7.99 -2.54 -1.73
CA LYS A 66 -7.98 -3.99 -1.48
C LYS A 66 -7.60 -4.79 -2.72
N ALA A 67 -8.11 -4.41 -3.89
CA ALA A 67 -7.81 -5.10 -5.13
C ALA A 67 -6.34 -4.95 -5.51
N THR A 68 -5.77 -3.76 -5.31
CA THR A 68 -4.35 -3.49 -5.55
C THR A 68 -3.48 -4.31 -4.60
N ILE A 69 -3.82 -4.31 -3.31
CA ILE A 69 -3.08 -5.07 -2.30
C ILE A 69 -3.12 -6.56 -2.61
N ALA A 70 -4.28 -7.09 -3.01
CA ALA A 70 -4.40 -8.49 -3.40
C ALA A 70 -3.51 -8.83 -4.60
N ARG A 71 -3.47 -7.95 -5.59
CA ARG A 71 -2.60 -8.12 -6.76
C ARG A 71 -1.12 -8.10 -6.37
N LEU A 72 -0.74 -7.14 -5.50
CA LEU A 72 0.64 -7.04 -5.01
C LEU A 72 1.05 -8.27 -4.20
N LYS A 73 0.15 -8.81 -3.36
CA LYS A 73 0.40 -10.05 -2.64
C LYS A 73 0.70 -11.21 -3.59
N SER A 74 -0.08 -11.32 -4.66
CA SER A 74 0.11 -12.35 -5.68
C SER A 74 1.48 -12.24 -6.34
N LEU A 75 1.90 -11.02 -6.69
CA LEU A 75 3.22 -10.79 -7.29
C LEU A 75 4.35 -11.05 -6.29
N GLU A 76 4.17 -10.66 -5.04
CA GLU A 76 5.13 -10.89 -3.97
C GLU A 76 5.30 -12.40 -3.71
N ASP A 77 4.20 -13.16 -3.68
CA ASP A 77 4.21 -14.62 -3.55
C ASP A 77 4.95 -15.29 -4.71
N GLY A 78 4.90 -14.67 -5.88
CA GLY A 78 5.61 -15.13 -7.08
C GLY A 78 7.10 -14.74 -7.13
N GLY A 79 7.59 -14.03 -6.14
CA GLY A 79 9.01 -13.67 -6.03
C GLY A 79 9.34 -12.20 -6.30
N ALA A 80 8.36 -11.34 -6.61
CA ALA A 80 8.61 -9.92 -6.81
C ALA A 80 9.00 -9.23 -5.48
N LEU A 81 9.92 -8.27 -5.58
CA LEU A 81 10.25 -7.41 -4.45
C LEU A 81 9.24 -6.25 -4.42
N VAL A 82 8.40 -6.23 -3.40
CA VAL A 82 7.37 -5.20 -3.22
C VAL A 82 7.73 -4.34 -2.01
N ILE A 83 7.90 -3.06 -2.21
CA ILE A 83 8.27 -2.08 -1.19
C ILE A 83 7.14 -1.04 -1.08
N ASN A 84 6.47 -0.94 0.04
CA ASN A 84 6.51 -1.85 1.19
C ASN A 84 5.71 -3.12 0.89
N SER A 85 6.06 -4.21 1.57
CA SER A 85 5.34 -5.48 1.40
C SER A 85 3.82 -5.31 1.51
N ALA A 86 3.09 -5.93 0.57
CA ALA A 86 1.63 -5.89 0.57
C ALA A 86 1.04 -6.50 1.85
N TYR A 87 1.68 -7.50 2.41
CA TYR A 87 1.29 -8.09 3.69
C TYR A 87 1.47 -7.11 4.84
N GLY A 88 2.57 -6.36 4.83
CA GLY A 88 2.82 -5.32 5.83
C GLY A 88 1.80 -4.18 5.74
N ILE A 89 1.45 -3.75 4.54
CA ILE A 89 0.43 -2.71 4.32
C ILE A 89 -0.94 -3.19 4.86
N ASP A 90 -1.32 -4.41 4.54
CA ASP A 90 -2.58 -4.99 4.99
C ASP A 90 -2.66 -5.06 6.53
N ASN A 91 -1.55 -5.42 7.18
CA ASN A 91 -1.47 -5.46 8.64
C ASN A 91 -1.53 -4.06 9.28
N CYS A 92 -1.27 -3.00 8.52
CA CYS A 92 -1.36 -1.61 9.00
C CYS A 92 -2.78 -1.04 8.91
N VAL A 93 -3.72 -1.74 8.29
CA VAL A 93 -5.14 -1.36 8.33
C VAL A 93 -5.64 -1.53 9.76
N ARG A 94 -6.46 -0.60 10.25
CA ARG A 94 -6.81 -0.52 11.67
C ARG A 94 -7.35 -1.81 12.26
N ARG A 95 -8.29 -2.45 11.56
CA ARG A 95 -8.90 -3.67 12.08
C ARG A 95 -7.90 -4.84 12.19
N PRO A 96 -7.20 -5.23 11.11
CA PRO A 96 -6.18 -6.27 11.21
C PRO A 96 -5.08 -5.95 12.22
N MET A 97 -4.65 -4.68 12.28
CA MET A 97 -3.63 -4.25 13.24
C MET A 97 -4.11 -4.41 14.69
N THR A 98 -5.33 -3.96 14.97
CA THR A 98 -5.92 -4.07 16.31
C THR A 98 -6.05 -5.55 16.73
N GLU A 99 -6.58 -6.38 15.84
CA GLU A 99 -6.70 -7.82 16.07
C GLU A 99 -5.34 -8.48 16.33
N LEU A 100 -4.33 -8.10 15.58
CA LEU A 100 -2.98 -8.63 15.72
C LEU A 100 -2.36 -8.22 17.07
N LEU A 101 -2.51 -6.96 17.47
CA LEU A 101 -2.02 -6.46 18.76
C LEU A 101 -2.65 -7.22 19.92
N ILE A 102 -3.95 -7.44 19.85
CA ILE A 102 -4.70 -8.21 20.87
C ILE A 102 -4.18 -9.64 20.92
N LYS A 103 -4.09 -10.29 19.77
CA LYS A 103 -3.66 -11.69 19.66
C LYS A 103 -2.25 -11.91 20.19
N ARG A 104 -1.35 -10.95 19.99
CA ARG A 104 0.05 -11.04 20.38
C ARG A 104 0.32 -10.53 21.81
N GLY A 105 -0.70 -10.01 22.49
CA GLY A 105 -0.56 -9.48 23.84
C GLY A 105 0.31 -8.21 23.90
N VAL A 106 0.40 -7.46 22.82
CA VAL A 106 1.17 -6.22 22.77
C VAL A 106 0.38 -5.12 23.48
N PRO A 107 1.01 -4.32 24.38
CA PRO A 107 0.32 -3.20 25.04
C PRO A 107 -0.29 -2.25 24.01
N HIS A 108 -1.56 -1.94 24.18
CA HIS A 108 -2.31 -1.03 23.30
C HIS A 108 -3.46 -0.40 24.08
N PRO A 109 -4.02 0.73 23.63
CA PRO A 109 -5.22 1.28 24.23
C PRO A 109 -6.38 0.27 24.14
N GLN A 110 -7.27 0.27 25.13
CA GLN A 110 -8.47 -0.57 25.09
C GLN A 110 -9.24 -0.27 23.79
N SER A 111 -9.52 -1.32 23.01
CA SER A 111 -10.06 -1.16 21.66
C SER A 111 -11.24 -2.10 21.44
N PHE A 112 -12.21 -1.60 20.67
CA PHE A 112 -13.40 -2.37 20.28
C PHE A 112 -13.55 -2.26 18.76
N ILE A 113 -13.99 -3.35 18.13
CA ILE A 113 -14.33 -3.37 16.72
C ILE A 113 -15.85 -3.45 16.61
N ILE A 114 -16.45 -2.42 16.02
CA ILE A 114 -17.91 -2.36 15.82
C ILE A 114 -18.21 -2.15 14.33
N SER A 115 -19.34 -2.68 13.88
CA SER A 115 -19.86 -2.38 12.56
C SER A 115 -20.46 -0.97 12.53
N THR A 116 -20.38 -0.28 11.40
CA THR A 116 -21.05 1.01 11.23
C THR A 116 -22.58 0.92 11.33
N ALA A 117 -23.13 -0.29 11.23
CA ALA A 117 -24.56 -0.55 11.44
C ALA A 117 -24.95 -0.75 12.90
N ASP A 118 -23.97 -0.94 13.79
CA ASP A 118 -24.21 -1.15 15.22
C ASP A 118 -24.45 0.20 15.91
N GLU A 119 -25.32 0.20 16.93
CA GLU A 119 -25.50 1.37 17.76
C GLU A 119 -24.34 1.46 18.76
N TYR A 120 -23.76 2.65 18.86
CA TYR A 120 -22.73 2.92 19.86
C TYR A 120 -23.34 3.62 21.07
N SER A 121 -23.02 3.09 22.27
CA SER A 121 -23.44 3.70 23.52
C SER A 121 -22.22 4.18 24.30
N GLU A 122 -22.24 5.43 24.78
CA GLU A 122 -21.17 6.01 25.59
C GLU A 122 -21.20 5.56 27.07
N ASN A 123 -22.14 4.78 27.45
CA ASN A 123 -22.28 4.29 28.84
C ASN A 123 -21.29 3.19 29.17
#